data_e01d6d5d3b1e74e6952c062e223fc0b0
#
_entry.id   e01d6d5d3b1e74e6952c062e223fc0b0
#
_cell.length_a   1.000
_cell.length_b   1.000
_cell.length_c   1.000
_cell.angle_alpha   90.00
_cell.angle_beta   90.00
_cell.angle_gamma   90.00
#
_symmetry.space_group_name_H-M   'P 1'
#
loop_
_entity.id
_entity.type
_entity.pdbx_description
1 polymer ?
#
loop_
_entity_poly.entity_id
_entity_poly.type
_entity_poly.pdbx_seq_one_letter_code
_entity_poly.pdbx_strand_id
1 'polypeptide(L)'
;MSRSTYYYQLKRLRKTDKYSEVKEQIKKIFEHNKGRYGYRRVHVILRQQGIALNHKTTQRLMASLGLRGKQRRHKYRSYKGEIGKVAANILNRHFEAQKPFEKLVTDVTEF
;
A
#
# COMPACT_ATOMS: atom_id res chain seq x y z
N MET A 1 0.63 -34.55 -27.51
CA MET A 1 -0.30 -33.39 -27.55
C MET A 1 -1.31 -33.64 -28.67
N SER A 2 -2.61 -33.51 -28.42
CA SER A 2 -3.62 -33.72 -29.48
C SER A 2 -3.55 -32.60 -30.52
N ARG A 3 -3.93 -32.92 -31.76
CA ARG A 3 -3.91 -31.96 -32.88
C ARG A 3 -4.80 -30.73 -32.60
N SER A 4 -5.94 -30.93 -31.98
CA SER A 4 -6.85 -29.86 -31.55
C SER A 4 -6.22 -28.93 -30.51
N THR A 5 -5.51 -29.47 -29.53
CA THR A 5 -4.80 -28.70 -28.51
C THR A 5 -3.68 -27.84 -29.11
N TYR A 6 -2.95 -28.39 -30.09
CA TYR A 6 -1.90 -27.65 -30.80
C TYR A 6 -2.45 -26.43 -31.54
N TYR A 7 -3.49 -26.61 -32.35
CA TYR A 7 -4.10 -25.48 -33.07
C TYR A 7 -4.76 -24.47 -32.14
N TYR A 8 -5.34 -24.91 -31.04
CA TYR A 8 -5.88 -24.03 -30.00
C TYR A 8 -4.77 -23.14 -29.41
N GLN A 9 -3.62 -23.71 -29.05
CA GLN A 9 -2.49 -22.96 -28.51
C GLN A 9 -1.91 -21.99 -29.54
N LEU A 10 -1.77 -22.39 -30.81
CA LEU A 10 -1.32 -21.53 -31.91
C LEU A 10 -2.27 -20.33 -32.10
N LYS A 11 -3.56 -20.55 -32.07
CA LYS A 11 -4.57 -19.49 -32.17
C LYS A 11 -4.51 -18.54 -30.98
N ARG A 12 -4.23 -19.07 -29.78
CA ARG A 12 -4.05 -18.28 -28.57
C ARG A 12 -2.81 -17.40 -28.59
N LEU A 13 -1.70 -17.91 -29.10
CA LEU A 13 -0.44 -17.16 -29.25
C LEU A 13 -0.55 -16.03 -30.29
N ARG A 14 -1.34 -16.21 -31.34
CA ARG A 14 -1.58 -15.20 -32.38
C ARG A 14 -2.57 -14.11 -31.95
N LYS A 15 -3.31 -14.31 -30.85
CA LYS A 15 -4.30 -13.35 -30.38
C LYS A 15 -3.59 -12.16 -29.76
N THR A 16 -3.82 -10.96 -30.32
CA THR A 16 -3.35 -9.70 -29.74
C THR A 16 -3.87 -9.54 -28.31
N ASP A 17 -3.02 -9.04 -27.43
CA ASP A 17 -3.41 -8.84 -26.03
C ASP A 17 -4.47 -7.73 -25.92
N LYS A 18 -5.67 -8.10 -25.50
CA LYS A 18 -6.79 -7.18 -25.30
C LYS A 18 -6.44 -5.98 -24.41
N TYR A 19 -5.46 -6.14 -23.53
CA TYR A 19 -5.09 -5.13 -22.53
C TYR A 19 -3.76 -4.45 -22.83
N SER A 20 -3.23 -4.52 -24.06
CA SER A 20 -1.94 -3.91 -24.42
C SER A 20 -1.91 -2.42 -24.07
N GLU A 21 -2.89 -1.65 -24.53
CA GLU A 21 -3.01 -0.21 -24.26
C GLU A 21 -3.13 0.10 -22.77
N VAL A 22 -3.95 -0.69 -22.06
CA VAL A 22 -4.12 -0.52 -20.61
C VAL A 22 -2.83 -0.81 -19.85
N LYS A 23 -2.07 -1.81 -20.28
CA LYS A 23 -0.77 -2.12 -19.68
C LYS A 23 0.23 -0.97 -19.86
N GLU A 24 0.23 -0.31 -21.00
CA GLU A 24 1.06 0.88 -21.23
C GLU A 24 0.65 2.05 -20.34
N GLN A 25 -0.66 2.30 -20.21
CA GLN A 25 -1.17 3.31 -19.28
C GLN A 25 -0.77 3.01 -17.83
N ILE A 26 -0.90 1.78 -17.41
CA ILE A 26 -0.49 1.35 -16.06
C ILE A 26 1.01 1.63 -15.83
N LYS A 27 1.87 1.32 -16.81
CA LYS A 27 3.31 1.62 -16.72
C LYS A 27 3.57 3.11 -16.57
N LYS A 28 2.96 3.95 -17.42
CA LYS A 28 3.08 5.41 -17.37
C LYS A 28 2.66 5.98 -16.01
N ILE A 29 1.51 5.54 -15.49
CA ILE A 29 1.03 5.96 -14.17
C ILE A 29 2.00 5.54 -13.07
N PHE A 30 2.51 4.32 -13.13
CA PHE A 30 3.42 3.78 -12.13
C PHE A 30 4.78 4.50 -12.12
N GLU A 31 5.36 4.78 -13.26
CA GLU A 31 6.62 5.50 -13.45
C GLU A 31 6.48 6.97 -13.00
N HIS A 32 5.42 7.64 -13.44
CA HIS A 32 5.13 9.02 -13.04
C HIS A 32 5.07 9.17 -11.50
N ASN A 33 4.53 8.16 -10.81
CA ASN A 33 4.43 8.14 -9.36
C ASN A 33 5.63 7.44 -8.66
N LYS A 34 6.78 7.32 -9.34
CA LYS A 34 8.04 6.78 -8.80
C LYS A 34 7.87 5.40 -8.15
N GLY A 35 6.98 4.56 -8.66
CA GLY A 35 6.73 3.22 -8.14
C GLY A 35 6.04 3.14 -6.76
N ARG A 36 5.45 4.24 -6.29
CA ARG A 36 4.81 4.29 -4.96
C ARG A 36 3.35 3.81 -4.96
N TYR A 37 2.70 3.82 -6.14
CA TYR A 37 1.29 3.51 -6.23
C TYR A 37 1.05 2.01 -6.36
N GLY A 38 0.21 1.48 -5.45
CA GLY A 38 -0.32 0.13 -5.55
C GLY A 38 -1.55 0.09 -6.46
N TYR A 39 -2.03 -1.12 -6.77
CA TYR A 39 -3.13 -1.35 -7.71
C TYR A 39 -4.40 -0.55 -7.41
N ARG A 40 -4.72 -0.29 -6.14
CA ARG A 40 -5.93 0.48 -5.77
C ARG A 40 -5.86 1.92 -6.27
N ARG A 41 -4.71 2.58 -6.09
CA ARG A 41 -4.51 3.97 -6.57
C ARG A 41 -4.45 4.03 -8.08
N VAL A 42 -3.73 3.09 -8.71
CA VAL A 42 -3.66 2.97 -10.17
C VAL A 42 -5.06 2.75 -10.75
N HIS A 43 -5.88 1.89 -10.14
CA HIS A 43 -7.26 1.66 -10.56
C HIS A 43 -8.12 2.93 -10.52
N VAL A 44 -8.01 3.74 -9.48
CA VAL A 44 -8.75 5.02 -9.37
C VAL A 44 -8.37 5.96 -10.52
N ILE A 45 -7.07 6.10 -10.81
CA ILE A 45 -6.60 6.96 -11.90
C ILE A 45 -7.09 6.45 -13.26
N LEU A 46 -7.01 5.15 -13.52
CA LEU A 46 -7.54 4.55 -14.76
C LEU A 46 -9.04 4.85 -14.93
N ARG A 47 -9.79 4.75 -13.83
CA ARG A 47 -11.23 5.07 -13.85
C ARG A 47 -11.49 6.55 -14.12
N GLN A 48 -10.68 7.45 -13.58
CA GLN A 48 -10.74 8.88 -13.89
C GLN A 48 -10.42 9.20 -15.36
N GLN A 49 -9.58 8.39 -15.98
CA GLN A 49 -9.28 8.47 -17.42
C GLN A 49 -10.35 7.81 -18.31
N GLY A 50 -11.48 7.37 -17.75
CA GLY A 50 -12.56 6.74 -18.48
C GLY A 50 -12.39 5.23 -18.75
N ILE A 51 -11.34 4.60 -18.24
CA ILE A 51 -11.07 3.16 -18.42
C ILE A 51 -11.81 2.38 -17.35
N ALA A 52 -12.96 1.82 -17.68
CA ALA A 52 -13.78 1.02 -16.78
C ALA A 52 -13.24 -0.42 -16.67
N LEU A 53 -12.40 -0.67 -15.68
CA LEU A 53 -11.86 -2.00 -15.35
C LEU A 53 -12.21 -2.39 -13.92
N ASN A 54 -12.29 -3.70 -13.68
CA ASN A 54 -12.41 -4.19 -12.31
C ASN A 54 -11.06 -4.07 -11.59
N HIS A 55 -11.07 -3.73 -10.30
CA HIS A 55 -9.87 -3.62 -9.49
C HIS A 55 -9.02 -4.91 -9.45
N LYS A 56 -9.67 -6.10 -9.46
CA LYS A 56 -8.98 -7.40 -9.55
C LYS A 56 -8.24 -7.56 -10.89
N THR A 57 -8.82 -7.04 -11.99
CA THR A 57 -8.15 -7.05 -13.29
C THR A 57 -6.94 -6.14 -13.29
N THR A 58 -7.05 -4.93 -12.74
CA THR A 58 -5.91 -4.01 -12.59
C THR A 58 -4.79 -4.65 -11.75
N GLN A 59 -5.13 -5.30 -10.65
CA GLN A 59 -4.16 -6.03 -9.82
C GLN A 59 -3.43 -7.13 -10.59
N ARG A 60 -4.18 -7.94 -11.36
CA ARG A 60 -3.61 -9.01 -12.17
C ARG A 60 -2.71 -8.49 -13.28
N LEU A 61 -3.09 -7.38 -13.94
CA LEU A 61 -2.27 -6.74 -14.97
C LEU A 61 -0.99 -6.19 -14.38
N MET A 62 -1.04 -5.51 -13.24
CA MET A 62 0.16 -5.03 -12.54
C MET A 62 1.07 -6.19 -12.12
N ALA A 63 0.51 -7.27 -11.62
CA ALA A 63 1.27 -8.47 -11.27
C ALA A 63 1.96 -9.09 -12.49
N SER A 64 1.27 -9.17 -13.65
CA SER A 64 1.86 -9.67 -14.90
C SER A 64 3.00 -8.79 -15.45
N LEU A 65 3.00 -7.51 -15.12
CA LEU A 65 4.05 -6.54 -15.44
C LEU A 65 5.17 -6.48 -14.38
N GLY A 66 5.05 -7.26 -13.28
CA GLY A 66 6.00 -7.21 -12.16
C GLY A 66 5.93 -5.93 -11.34
N LEU A 67 4.88 -5.10 -11.51
CA LEU A 67 4.75 -3.80 -10.86
C LEU A 67 4.11 -3.96 -9.48
N ARG A 68 4.86 -3.62 -8.43
CA ARG A 68 4.38 -3.60 -7.04
C ARG A 68 4.70 -2.26 -6.40
N GLY A 69 3.71 -1.66 -5.77
CA GLY A 69 3.92 -0.41 -5.01
C GLY A 69 4.93 -0.62 -3.89
N LYS A 70 5.84 0.34 -3.71
CA LYS A 70 6.83 0.31 -2.62
C LYS A 70 6.11 0.36 -1.28
N GLN A 71 6.27 -0.67 -0.46
CA GLN A 71 5.79 -0.68 0.91
C GLN A 71 6.86 -0.11 1.84
N ARG A 72 6.44 0.67 2.82
CA ARG A 72 7.34 1.07 3.91
C ARG A 72 7.83 -0.18 4.64
N ARG A 73 9.12 -0.46 4.59
CA ARG A 73 9.74 -1.60 5.31
C ARG A 73 9.93 -1.34 6.79
N HIS A 74 9.83 -0.08 7.23
CA HIS A 74 10.00 0.26 8.63
C HIS A 74 8.72 -0.05 9.41
N LYS A 75 8.77 -1.16 10.18
CA LYS A 75 7.90 -1.30 11.34
C LYS A 75 8.52 -0.46 12.44
N TYR A 76 7.73 0.36 13.11
CA TYR A 76 8.11 0.98 14.34
C TYR A 76 8.61 -0.12 15.29
N ARG A 77 9.85 0.02 15.75
CA ARG A 77 10.38 -0.80 16.84
C ARG A 77 10.50 0.13 18.03
N SER A 78 9.71 -0.10 19.04
CA SER A 78 9.92 0.55 20.33
C SER A 78 11.36 0.29 20.76
N TYR A 79 11.94 1.28 21.41
CA TYR A 79 13.27 1.18 22.00
C TYR A 79 13.34 -0.05 22.92
N LYS A 80 14.27 -0.95 22.64
CA LYS A 80 14.53 -2.17 23.43
C LYS A 80 15.78 -2.00 24.32
N GLY A 81 16.12 -0.78 24.69
CA GLY A 81 17.19 -0.52 25.63
C GLY A 81 16.84 -1.02 27.04
N GLU A 82 17.80 -0.97 27.95
CA GLU A 82 17.56 -1.24 29.37
C GLU A 82 16.38 -0.42 29.84
N ILE A 83 15.40 -1.10 30.42
CA ILE A 83 14.25 -0.44 31.04
C ILE A 83 14.87 0.29 32.25
N GLY A 84 15.14 1.58 32.09
CA GLY A 84 15.55 2.42 33.19
C GLY A 84 14.56 2.27 34.36
N LYS A 85 14.96 2.64 35.57
CA LYS A 85 14.06 2.62 36.73
C LYS A 85 12.78 3.39 36.37
N VAL A 86 11.71 2.66 36.13
CA VAL A 86 10.40 3.25 35.87
C VAL A 86 9.92 3.80 37.22
N ALA A 87 9.79 5.12 37.31
CA ALA A 87 9.17 5.73 38.49
C ALA A 87 7.76 5.20 38.67
N ALA A 88 7.33 4.98 39.92
CA ALA A 88 5.98 4.55 40.20
C ALA A 88 4.96 5.57 39.62
N ASN A 89 3.85 5.09 39.11
CA ASN A 89 2.79 5.95 38.61
C ASN A 89 2.11 6.66 39.78
N ILE A 90 2.50 7.90 40.08
CA ILE A 90 2.00 8.70 41.19
C ILE A 90 0.52 9.05 41.00
N LEU A 91 0.14 9.37 39.74
CA LEU A 91 -1.25 9.81 39.47
C LEU A 91 -2.24 8.67 39.46
N ASN A 92 -1.81 7.45 39.13
CA ASN A 92 -2.62 6.23 39.08
C ASN A 92 -4.03 6.43 38.45
N ARG A 93 -4.07 7.25 37.38
CA ARG A 93 -5.30 7.68 36.68
C ARG A 93 -6.25 8.58 37.45
N HIS A 94 -5.85 9.08 38.60
CA HIS A 94 -6.63 10.05 39.36
C HIS A 94 -6.32 11.46 38.90
N PHE A 95 -7.02 11.97 37.92
CA PHE A 95 -6.81 13.30 37.31
C PHE A 95 -7.69 14.39 37.96
N GLU A 96 -8.57 14.02 38.85
CA GLU A 96 -9.43 14.98 39.57
C GLU A 96 -8.62 15.81 40.54
N ALA A 97 -8.75 17.14 40.48
CA ALA A 97 -8.10 18.10 41.35
C ALA A 97 -9.12 19.10 41.88
N GLN A 98 -9.03 19.45 43.15
CA GLN A 98 -9.95 20.38 43.80
C GLN A 98 -9.43 21.83 43.76
N LYS A 99 -8.13 22.01 43.55
CA LYS A 99 -7.48 23.33 43.52
C LYS A 99 -6.68 23.51 42.25
N PRO A 100 -6.55 24.75 41.71
CA PRO A 100 -5.63 25.04 40.62
C PRO A 100 -4.19 24.64 40.96
N PHE A 101 -3.45 24.07 39.98
CA PHE A 101 -2.06 23.65 40.14
C PHE A 101 -1.79 22.50 41.13
N GLU A 102 -2.81 21.81 41.59
CA GLU A 102 -2.65 20.66 42.50
C GLU A 102 -1.96 19.47 41.77
N LYS A 103 -2.23 19.30 40.48
CA LYS A 103 -1.62 18.27 39.65
C LYS A 103 -1.13 18.90 38.33
N LEU A 104 0.16 18.72 38.03
CA LEU A 104 0.78 19.18 36.82
C LEU A 104 1.30 17.97 36.03
N VAL A 105 1.01 17.94 34.74
CA VAL A 105 1.50 16.91 33.82
C VAL A 105 2.23 17.61 32.70
N THR A 106 3.41 17.12 32.34
CA THR A 106 4.19 17.63 31.21
C THR A 106 4.43 16.51 30.22
N ASP A 107 4.35 16.85 28.96
CA ASP A 107 4.72 15.96 27.87
C ASP A 107 5.74 16.66 26.97
N VAL A 108 6.74 15.93 26.53
CA VAL A 108 7.76 16.42 25.59
C VAL A 108 7.55 15.71 24.25
N THR A 109 7.12 16.46 23.27
CA THR A 109 6.96 15.95 21.90
C THR A 109 8.16 16.40 21.06
N GLU A 110 8.89 15.46 20.51
CA GLU A 110 10.00 15.70 19.60
C GLU A 110 9.49 15.53 18.14
N PHE A 111 9.76 16.53 17.29
CA PHE A 111 9.36 16.54 15.87
C PHE A 111 10.50 16.11 14.94
#